data_243c79480b6ffb526b5523b7713d8efb
#
_entry.id   243c79480b6ffb526b5523b7713d8efb
#
_cell.length_a   1.000
_cell.length_b   1.000
_cell.length_c   1.000
_cell.angle_alpha   90.00
_cell.angle_beta   90.00
_cell.angle_gamma   90.00
#
_symmetry.space_group_name_H-M   'P 1'
#
loop_
_entity.id
_entity.type
_entity.pdbx_description
1 polymer ?
#
loop_
_entity_poly.entity_id
_entity_poly.type
_entity_poly.pdbx_seq_one_letter_code
_entity_poly.pdbx_strand_id
1 'polypeptide(L)'
;MSSWIIRYLPEAIRELEHLNRSVQPEILKGIRKVAQNPGYPDGYGKPLGNISGTNLSGLYKIKFKKAGLRVVYGLEMKEGVMTVIIISARADNAVYEEAEKRRKAIRNAVDKLLKA
;
A
#
# COMPACT_ATOMS: atom_id res chain seq x y z
N MET A 1 9.21 21.18 -0.31
CA MET A 1 8.43 20.22 -1.09
C MET A 1 7.44 19.50 -0.20
N SER A 2 6.22 19.38 -0.67
CA SER A 2 5.20 18.72 0.09
C SER A 2 5.26 17.21 -0.12
N SER A 3 5.17 16.47 0.97
CA SER A 3 4.99 15.02 0.92
C SER A 3 3.55 14.70 0.51
N TRP A 4 3.35 13.50 0.00
CA TRP A 4 2.02 13.00 -0.28
C TRP A 4 1.25 12.78 1.03
N ILE A 5 -0.06 12.95 0.98
CA ILE A 5 -0.93 12.63 2.12
C ILE A 5 -1.00 11.11 2.23
N ILE A 6 -0.75 10.58 3.42
CA ILE A 6 -0.78 9.13 3.65
C ILE A 6 -2.12 8.76 4.27
N ARG A 7 -2.80 7.81 3.65
CA ARG A 7 -4.01 7.20 4.19
C ARG A 7 -3.79 5.71 4.35
N TYR A 8 -4.45 5.13 5.32
CA TYR A 8 -4.35 3.69 5.59
C TYR A 8 -5.74 3.09 5.52
N LEU A 9 -5.90 1.96 4.85
CA LEU A 9 -7.13 1.18 4.98
C LEU A 9 -7.25 0.69 6.43
N PRO A 10 -8.48 0.53 6.94
CA PRO A 10 -8.67 -0.01 8.31
C PRO A 10 -7.94 -1.33 8.53
N GLU A 11 -7.92 -2.21 7.53
CA GLU A 11 -7.21 -3.48 7.60
C GLU A 11 -5.70 -3.27 7.76
N ALA A 12 -5.14 -2.29 7.05
CA ALA A 12 -3.71 -1.98 7.15
C ALA A 12 -3.36 -1.41 8.52
N ILE A 13 -4.24 -0.59 9.10
CA ILE A 13 -4.04 -0.07 10.45
C ILE A 13 -4.00 -1.22 11.44
N ARG A 14 -4.92 -2.16 11.36
CA ARG A 14 -4.95 -3.33 12.24
C ARG A 14 -3.68 -4.17 12.08
N GLU A 15 -3.21 -4.33 10.86
CA GLU A 15 -1.96 -5.06 10.60
C GLU A 15 -0.77 -4.37 11.25
N LEU A 16 -0.71 -3.04 11.13
CA LEU A 16 0.35 -2.26 11.79
C LEU A 16 0.30 -2.42 13.32
N GLU A 17 -0.90 -2.33 13.91
CA GLU A 17 -1.08 -2.43 15.35
C GLU A 17 -0.70 -3.81 15.90
N HIS A 18 -0.78 -4.86 15.09
CA HIS A 18 -0.41 -6.22 15.50
C HIS A 18 1.09 -6.50 15.39
N LEU A 19 1.87 -5.58 14.84
CA LEU A 19 3.32 -5.74 14.80
C LEU A 19 3.92 -5.46 16.18
N ASN A 20 5.12 -6.01 16.43
CA ASN A 20 5.87 -5.68 17.63
C ASN A 20 6.04 -4.18 17.75
N ARG A 21 5.91 -3.64 18.96
CA ARG A 21 6.02 -2.20 19.21
C ARG A 21 7.35 -1.62 18.74
N SER A 22 8.42 -2.40 18.82
CA SER A 22 9.74 -1.95 18.35
C SER A 22 9.81 -1.82 16.82
N VAL A 23 8.98 -2.56 16.10
CA VAL A 23 8.95 -2.57 14.63
C VAL A 23 8.05 -1.47 14.07
N GLN A 24 6.96 -1.14 14.77
CA GLN A 24 6.00 -0.15 14.29
C GLN A 24 6.60 1.19 13.88
N PRO A 25 7.46 1.83 14.70
CA PRO A 25 8.07 3.11 14.31
C PRO A 25 8.95 2.99 13.06
N GLU A 26 9.63 1.87 12.90
CA GLU A 26 10.48 1.62 11.73
C GLU A 26 9.64 1.57 10.45
N ILE A 27 8.51 0.87 10.49
CA ILE A 27 7.61 0.77 9.34
C ILE A 27 6.99 2.13 9.02
N LEU A 28 6.52 2.86 10.02
CA LEU A 28 5.95 4.20 9.83
C LEU A 28 6.97 5.17 9.24
N LYS A 29 8.20 5.12 9.72
CA LYS A 29 9.30 5.95 9.21
C LYS A 29 9.58 5.65 7.74
N GLY A 30 9.61 4.37 7.37
CA GLY A 30 9.83 3.97 6.00
C GLY A 30 8.69 4.40 5.07
N ILE A 31 7.45 4.29 5.53
CA ILE A 31 6.29 4.74 4.76
C ILE A 31 6.35 6.25 4.55
N ARG A 32 6.68 7.02 5.60
CA ARG A 32 6.81 8.48 5.47
C ARG A 32 7.92 8.88 4.52
N LYS A 33 9.03 8.15 4.51
CA LYS A 33 10.13 8.40 3.57
C LYS A 33 9.65 8.18 2.14
N VAL A 34 8.96 7.09 1.88
CA VAL A 34 8.44 6.77 0.55
C VAL A 34 7.41 7.82 0.10
N ALA A 35 6.61 8.35 1.04
CA ALA A 35 5.60 9.37 0.73
C ALA A 35 6.18 10.69 0.22
N GLN A 36 7.48 10.90 0.38
CA GLN A 36 8.13 12.09 -0.18
C GLN A 36 8.23 12.01 -1.70
N ASN A 37 8.36 10.79 -2.23
CA ASN A 37 8.36 10.55 -3.68
C ASN A 37 7.95 9.10 -3.96
N PRO A 38 6.64 8.80 -3.92
CA PRO A 38 6.17 7.41 -3.99
C PRO A 38 5.97 6.87 -5.39
N GLY A 39 6.08 7.70 -6.43
CA GLY A 39 5.68 7.34 -7.78
C GLY A 39 6.82 6.87 -8.69
N TYR A 40 6.44 6.11 -9.72
CA TYR A 40 7.34 5.69 -10.79
C TYR A 40 7.51 6.85 -11.80
N PRO A 41 8.69 7.02 -12.47
CA PRO A 41 9.84 6.08 -12.47
C PRO A 41 10.88 6.33 -11.39
N ASP A 42 10.90 7.48 -10.76
CA ASP A 42 11.99 7.88 -9.87
C ASP A 42 11.64 7.80 -8.39
N GLY A 43 10.49 7.22 -8.06
CA GLY A 43 10.02 7.14 -6.69
C GLY A 43 10.68 6.00 -5.92
N TYR A 44 10.48 6.03 -4.59
CA TYR A 44 11.06 5.04 -3.68
C TYR A 44 10.35 3.69 -3.71
N GLY A 45 9.06 3.66 -4.08
CA GLY A 45 8.32 2.42 -4.19
C GLY A 45 8.51 1.76 -5.55
N LYS A 46 8.45 0.44 -5.59
CA LYS A 46 8.54 -0.30 -6.84
C LYS A 46 7.15 -0.56 -7.40
N PRO A 47 6.90 -0.20 -8.68
CA PRO A 47 5.59 -0.47 -9.27
C PRO A 47 5.34 -1.97 -9.40
N LEU A 48 4.09 -2.34 -9.23
CA LEU A 48 3.61 -3.68 -9.50
C LEU A 48 2.86 -3.66 -10.82
N GLY A 49 3.03 -4.71 -11.60
CA GLY A 49 2.28 -4.87 -12.83
C GLY A 49 1.32 -6.03 -12.70
N ASN A 50 1.09 -6.74 -13.79
CA ASN A 50 0.34 -7.98 -13.75
C ASN A 50 1.27 -9.09 -13.29
N ILE A 51 1.00 -9.67 -12.13
CA ILE A 51 1.81 -10.74 -11.56
C ILE A 51 0.90 -11.92 -11.26
N SER A 52 1.25 -13.09 -11.78
CA SER A 52 0.55 -14.37 -11.49
C SER A 52 -0.97 -14.27 -11.70
N GLY A 53 -1.39 -13.63 -12.78
CA GLY A 53 -2.82 -13.50 -13.09
C GLY A 53 -3.56 -12.40 -12.34
N THR A 54 -2.89 -11.66 -11.47
CA THR A 54 -3.50 -10.53 -10.76
C THR A 54 -3.27 -9.23 -11.54
N ASN A 55 -4.23 -8.32 -11.47
CA ASN A 55 -4.08 -6.98 -12.02
C ASN A 55 -3.70 -6.01 -10.91
N LEU A 56 -2.42 -5.66 -10.86
CA LEU A 56 -1.85 -4.79 -9.83
C LEU A 56 -1.39 -3.45 -10.40
N SER A 57 -1.86 -3.10 -11.59
CA SER A 57 -1.54 -1.83 -12.23
C SER A 57 -1.90 -0.66 -11.31
N GLY A 58 -0.99 0.29 -11.16
CA GLY A 58 -1.20 1.45 -10.29
C GLY A 58 -0.91 1.21 -8.83
N LEU A 59 -0.46 0.01 -8.47
CA LEU A 59 -0.02 -0.31 -7.12
C LEU A 59 1.50 -0.37 -7.06
N TYR A 60 2.03 -0.12 -5.87
CA TYR A 60 3.47 -0.08 -5.59
C TYR A 60 3.77 -0.87 -4.33
N LYS A 61 5.00 -1.33 -4.20
CA LYS A 61 5.43 -2.08 -3.01
C LYS A 61 6.67 -1.48 -2.37
N ILE A 62 6.76 -1.69 -1.05
CA ILE A 62 7.95 -1.44 -0.25
C ILE A 62 8.30 -2.73 0.46
N LYS A 63 9.57 -3.15 0.39
CA LYS A 63 10.05 -4.32 1.15
C LYS A 63 10.89 -3.86 2.33
N PHE A 64 10.50 -4.29 3.51
CA PHE A 64 11.28 -4.09 4.74
C PHE A 64 12.00 -5.40 5.03
N LYS A 65 13.19 -5.57 4.46
CA LYS A 65 13.91 -6.84 4.49
C LYS A 65 14.24 -7.32 5.89
N LYS A 66 14.70 -6.44 6.77
CA LYS A 66 15.05 -6.79 8.15
C LYS A 66 13.84 -7.25 8.95
N ALA A 67 12.72 -6.58 8.76
CA ALA A 67 11.47 -6.91 9.46
C ALA A 67 10.72 -8.07 8.81
N GLY A 68 11.10 -8.46 7.60
CA GLY A 68 10.39 -9.50 6.86
C GLY A 68 8.99 -9.10 6.43
N LEU A 69 8.77 -7.79 6.21
CA LEU A 69 7.45 -7.26 5.89
C LEU A 69 7.40 -6.65 4.49
N ARG A 70 6.21 -6.66 3.92
CA ARG A 70 5.91 -6.01 2.66
C ARG A 70 4.74 -5.07 2.85
N VAL A 71 4.83 -3.90 2.23
CA VAL A 71 3.77 -2.90 2.22
C VAL A 71 3.37 -2.66 0.77
N VAL A 72 2.07 -2.69 0.49
CA VAL A 72 1.54 -2.35 -0.83
C VAL A 72 0.68 -1.10 -0.68
N TYR A 73 0.85 -0.15 -1.59
CA TYR A 73 0.09 1.09 -1.58
C TYR A 73 -0.34 1.48 -2.99
N GLY A 74 -1.41 2.28 -3.07
CA GLY A 74 -1.87 2.88 -4.30
C GLY A 74 -1.70 4.39 -4.26
N LEU A 75 -1.70 5.02 -5.43
CA LEU A 75 -1.54 6.47 -5.56
C LEU A 75 -2.75 7.08 -6.25
N GLU A 76 -3.23 8.19 -5.69
CA GLU A 76 -4.20 9.07 -6.32
C GLU A 76 -3.48 10.33 -6.73
N MET A 77 -3.14 10.42 -8.01
CA MET A 77 -2.26 11.47 -8.53
C MET A 77 -2.84 12.88 -8.38
N LYS A 78 -4.13 13.04 -8.65
CA LYS A 78 -4.77 14.36 -8.59
C LYS A 78 -4.75 14.96 -7.20
N GLU A 79 -5.06 14.14 -6.20
CA GLU A 79 -5.17 14.58 -4.81
C GLU A 79 -3.84 14.50 -4.06
N GLY A 80 -2.84 13.84 -4.63
CA GLY A 80 -1.58 13.63 -3.93
C GLY A 80 -1.72 12.71 -2.73
N VAL A 81 -2.53 11.66 -2.84
CA VAL A 81 -2.81 10.73 -1.75
C VAL A 81 -2.15 9.38 -2.01
N MET A 82 -1.43 8.89 -1.01
CA MET A 82 -0.83 7.56 -0.98
C MET A 82 -1.63 6.72 0.00
N THR A 83 -2.31 5.69 -0.50
CA THR A 83 -3.16 4.83 0.33
C THR A 83 -2.45 3.51 0.61
N VAL A 84 -2.12 3.26 1.88
CA VAL A 84 -1.53 1.99 2.31
C VAL A 84 -2.63 0.93 2.38
N ILE A 85 -2.48 -0.13 1.59
CA ILE A 85 -3.51 -1.15 1.41
C ILE A 85 -3.26 -2.36 2.30
N ILE A 86 -2.00 -2.81 2.41
CA ILE A 86 -1.67 -3.99 3.19
C ILE A 86 -0.26 -3.88 3.76
N ILE A 87 -0.08 -4.38 4.99
CA ILE A 87 1.20 -4.56 5.65
C ILE A 87 1.25 -6.02 6.08
N SER A 88 2.14 -6.82 5.51
CA SER A 88 2.09 -8.27 5.73
C SER A 88 3.47 -8.92 5.69
N ALA A 89 3.61 -9.98 6.49
CA ALA A 89 4.79 -10.85 6.48
C ALA A 89 4.64 -12.05 5.55
N ARG A 90 3.51 -12.16 4.85
CA ARG A 90 3.25 -13.29 3.95
C ARG A 90 4.18 -13.26 2.72
N ALA A 91 4.24 -14.38 2.01
CA ALA A 91 4.94 -14.45 0.73
C ALA A 91 4.32 -13.49 -0.29
N ASP A 92 5.12 -13.06 -1.27
CA ASP A 92 4.73 -12.05 -2.27
C ASP A 92 3.36 -12.32 -2.91
N ASN A 93 3.13 -13.54 -3.39
CA ASN A 93 1.87 -13.87 -4.08
C ASN A 93 0.65 -13.65 -3.18
N ALA A 94 0.73 -14.09 -1.93
CA ALA A 94 -0.38 -13.93 -0.98
C ALA A 94 -0.66 -12.46 -0.68
N VAL A 95 0.39 -11.66 -0.52
CA VAL A 95 0.26 -10.22 -0.27
C VAL A 95 -0.39 -9.52 -1.46
N TYR A 96 0.05 -9.84 -2.67
CA TYR A 96 -0.45 -9.18 -3.87
C TYR A 96 -1.89 -9.57 -4.20
N GLU A 97 -2.26 -10.83 -3.99
CA GLU A 97 -3.64 -11.29 -4.15
C GLU A 97 -4.58 -10.57 -3.18
N GLU A 98 -4.16 -10.44 -1.93
CA GLU A 98 -4.95 -9.74 -0.93
C GLU A 98 -5.06 -8.24 -1.24
N ALA A 99 -3.98 -7.61 -1.71
CA ALA A 99 -3.99 -6.20 -2.11
C ALA A 99 -4.97 -5.95 -3.25
N GLU A 100 -5.00 -6.83 -4.25
CA GLU A 100 -5.96 -6.73 -5.36
C GLU A 100 -7.39 -6.84 -4.86
N LYS A 101 -7.64 -7.79 -3.97
CA LYS A 101 -8.95 -8.03 -3.38
C LYS A 101 -9.45 -6.79 -2.62
N ARG A 102 -8.59 -6.19 -1.81
CA ARG A 102 -8.92 -4.99 -1.04
C ARG A 102 -9.22 -3.80 -1.97
N ARG A 103 -8.44 -3.65 -3.03
CA ARG A 103 -8.66 -2.58 -4.00
C ARG A 103 -9.99 -2.74 -4.72
N LYS A 104 -10.35 -3.96 -5.12
CA LYS A 104 -11.65 -4.24 -5.75
C LYS A 104 -12.81 -3.91 -4.82
N ALA A 105 -12.69 -4.25 -3.54
CA ALA A 105 -13.73 -3.95 -2.56
C ALA A 105 -13.97 -2.44 -2.43
N ILE A 106 -12.91 -1.63 -2.46
CA ILE A 106 -13.02 -0.17 -2.43
C ILE A 106 -13.75 0.35 -3.67
N ARG A 107 -13.36 -0.12 -4.85
CA ARG A 107 -13.99 0.29 -6.11
C ARG A 107 -15.49 -0.06 -6.12
N ASN A 108 -15.83 -1.25 -5.67
CA ASN A 108 -17.22 -1.69 -5.62
C ASN A 108 -18.04 -0.84 -4.65
N ALA A 109 -17.48 -0.48 -3.50
CA ALA A 109 -18.15 0.39 -2.54
C ALA A 109 -18.40 1.78 -3.12
N VAL A 110 -17.42 2.35 -3.81
CA VAL A 110 -17.54 3.66 -4.46
C VAL A 110 -18.60 3.59 -5.56
N ASP A 111 -18.57 2.56 -6.40
CA ASP A 111 -19.53 2.38 -7.47
C ASP A 111 -20.97 2.30 -6.94
N LYS A 112 -21.18 1.60 -5.84
CA LYS A 112 -22.50 1.52 -5.20
C LYS A 112 -22.97 2.89 -4.74
N LEU A 113 -22.08 3.67 -4.15
CA LEU A 113 -22.42 5.02 -3.69
C LEU A 113 -22.79 5.94 -4.86
N LEU A 114 -22.07 5.82 -5.96
CA LEU A 114 -22.34 6.65 -7.15
C LEU A 114 -23.64 6.27 -7.86
N LYS A 115 -24.08 5.03 -7.73
CA LYS A 115 -25.32 4.53 -8.36
C LYS A 115 -26.55 4.70 -7.49
N ALA A 116 -26.38 5.02 -6.24
CA ALA A 116 -27.49 5.13 -5.28
C ALA A 116 -28.35 6.41 -5.48
#